data_df2967df529f46705dc3ab21ce3ee784
#
_entry.id   df2967df529f46705dc3ab21ce3ee784
#
_cell.length_a   1.000
_cell.length_b   1.000
_cell.length_c   1.000
_cell.angle_alpha   90.00
_cell.angle_beta   90.00
_cell.angle_gamma   90.00
#
_symmetry.space_group_name_H-M   'P 1'
#
loop_
_entity.id
_entity.type
_entity.pdbx_description
1 polymer ?
#
loop_
_entity_poly.entity_id
_entity_poly.type
_entity_poly.pdbx_seq_one_letter_code
_entity_poly.pdbx_strand_id
1 'polypeptide(L)'
;MVFDVMNLLTVPGQHEYGGKPFPLAIKAPEGFLSEGCEWARGVAGELSKAAFEHGAVLVRGLPITSPEDFDAIVRAFNYPNFSYADSLSNAYRINFTPRVFSANEAPSDITIFLHHEMAQTPIYPSKLFFFCQTAADEGGATPICRSDILWDRLREQNPDFADACLAKGLKYSNVMPAEEDRSSGMGRSWQSTFSVDTREAAEARLAKLGYSWEWQPNGDLRVTTPVLPAVRDLGDGRSSFFNQLIAAFKGWKDTRNDPAKAITFGDGTLLNPADVEVAGAIADEVAFDIPWQAGDLALVDNYV
;
A
#
# COMPACT_ATOMS: atom_id res chain seq x y z
N MET A 1 24.61 15.81 -11.30
CA MET A 1 23.22 15.58 -10.88
C MET A 1 22.59 14.65 -11.89
N VAL A 2 22.17 13.45 -11.46
CA VAL A 2 21.64 12.41 -12.38
C VAL A 2 20.34 12.83 -13.06
N PHE A 3 19.55 13.72 -12.44
CA PHE A 3 18.33 14.25 -13.05
C PHE A 3 18.53 15.14 -14.29
N ASP A 4 19.72 15.70 -14.51
CA ASP A 4 20.02 16.46 -15.74
C ASP A 4 20.14 15.55 -16.98
N VAL A 5 20.24 14.25 -16.79
CA VAL A 5 20.34 13.22 -17.85
C VAL A 5 19.00 12.48 -18.03
N MET A 6 18.06 12.61 -17.09
CA MET A 6 16.73 11.98 -17.18
C MET A 6 15.78 12.88 -17.94
N ASN A 7 15.19 12.37 -19.00
CA ASN A 7 14.10 13.06 -19.72
C ASN A 7 12.86 13.11 -18.82
N LEU A 8 12.63 14.26 -18.19
CA LEU A 8 11.38 14.50 -17.46
C LEU A 8 10.20 14.41 -18.41
N LEU A 9 9.13 13.78 -17.96
CA LEU A 9 7.85 13.66 -18.66
C LEU A 9 6.78 14.41 -17.89
N THR A 10 5.82 14.95 -18.64
CA THR A 10 4.55 15.40 -18.10
C THR A 10 3.49 14.37 -18.46
N VAL A 11 2.69 13.95 -17.48
CA VAL A 11 1.58 12.99 -17.69
C VAL A 11 0.24 13.68 -17.43
N PRO A 12 -0.83 13.26 -18.14
CA PRO A 12 -2.15 13.87 -17.94
C PRO A 12 -2.61 13.80 -16.49
N GLY A 13 -3.19 14.87 -15.97
CA GLY A 13 -3.70 14.93 -14.61
C GLY A 13 -2.65 15.02 -13.51
N GLN A 14 -1.36 15.13 -13.84
CA GLN A 14 -0.28 15.24 -12.88
C GLN A 14 -0.50 16.43 -11.92
N HIS A 15 -0.43 16.15 -10.62
CA HIS A 15 -0.54 17.18 -9.59
C HIS A 15 0.80 17.88 -9.36
N GLU A 16 0.76 19.02 -8.68
CA GLU A 16 1.94 19.73 -8.23
C GLU A 16 1.75 20.18 -6.77
N TYR A 17 2.72 19.86 -5.92
CA TYR A 17 2.73 20.26 -4.52
C TYR A 17 4.06 20.93 -4.18
N GLY A 18 4.00 22.21 -3.78
CA GLY A 18 5.20 22.98 -3.45
C GLY A 18 6.24 23.05 -4.57
N GLY A 19 5.78 23.17 -5.83
CA GLY A 19 6.63 23.22 -7.02
C GLY A 19 7.21 21.83 -7.44
N LYS A 20 6.72 20.75 -6.86
CA LYS A 20 7.14 19.37 -7.18
C LYS A 20 5.99 18.59 -7.82
N PRO A 21 6.19 17.99 -9.02
CA PRO A 21 5.17 17.16 -9.65
C PRO A 21 4.91 15.88 -8.86
N PHE A 22 3.67 15.42 -8.85
CA PHE A 22 3.25 14.15 -8.28
C PHE A 22 2.40 13.34 -9.28
N PRO A 23 2.86 12.13 -9.64
CA PRO A 23 4.20 11.55 -9.42
C PRO A 23 5.27 12.28 -10.25
N LEU A 24 6.55 12.12 -9.89
CA LEU A 24 7.62 12.46 -10.82
C LEU A 24 7.59 11.47 -11.97
N ALA A 25 7.47 11.94 -13.21
CA ALA A 25 7.49 11.06 -14.38
C ALA A 25 8.79 11.25 -15.18
N ILE A 26 9.45 10.15 -15.54
CA ILE A 26 10.71 10.14 -16.27
C ILE A 26 10.69 9.11 -17.39
N LYS A 27 11.46 9.37 -18.46
CA LYS A 27 11.75 8.39 -19.51
C LYS A 27 13.04 7.64 -19.19
N ALA A 28 12.97 6.31 -19.16
CA ALA A 28 14.17 5.47 -19.06
C ALA A 28 15.00 5.56 -20.36
N PRO A 29 16.32 5.28 -20.29
CA PRO A 29 17.13 5.15 -21.50
C PRO A 29 16.62 3.94 -22.33
N GLU A 30 16.70 4.07 -23.64
CA GLU A 30 16.40 2.98 -24.57
C GLU A 30 17.51 1.92 -24.51
N GLY A 31 17.16 0.65 -24.71
CA GLY A 31 18.15 -0.43 -24.70
C GLY A 31 17.53 -1.80 -24.41
N PHE A 32 18.39 -2.78 -24.13
CA PHE A 32 17.99 -4.13 -23.74
C PHE A 32 17.77 -4.23 -22.21
N LEU A 33 17.17 -5.34 -21.76
CA LEU A 33 16.90 -5.56 -20.33
C LEU A 33 18.16 -5.45 -19.44
N SER A 34 19.31 -5.95 -19.91
CA SER A 34 20.58 -5.85 -19.17
C SER A 34 20.99 -4.40 -18.92
N GLU A 35 20.83 -3.52 -19.91
CA GLU A 35 21.13 -2.09 -19.82
C GLU A 35 20.11 -1.40 -18.90
N GLY A 36 18.84 -1.79 -18.96
CA GLY A 36 17.79 -1.34 -18.02
C GLY A 36 18.12 -1.72 -16.57
N CYS A 37 18.62 -2.92 -16.32
CA CYS A 37 19.08 -3.34 -14.99
C CYS A 37 20.33 -2.58 -14.52
N GLU A 38 21.28 -2.30 -15.40
CA GLU A 38 22.47 -1.49 -15.05
C GLU A 38 22.08 -0.05 -14.73
N TRP A 39 21.22 0.55 -15.56
CA TRP A 39 20.66 1.87 -15.29
C TRP A 39 19.92 1.90 -13.96
N ALA A 40 18.99 1.00 -13.70
CA ALA A 40 18.22 0.94 -12.45
C ALA A 40 19.15 0.85 -11.23
N ARG A 41 20.21 0.03 -11.32
CA ARG A 41 21.23 -0.08 -10.26
C ARG A 41 21.98 1.23 -10.04
N GLY A 42 22.32 1.93 -11.13
CA GLY A 42 23.06 3.19 -11.10
C GLY A 42 22.27 4.34 -10.48
N VAL A 43 20.92 4.33 -10.62
CA VAL A 43 20.04 5.45 -10.19
C VAL A 43 19.12 5.08 -9.03
N ALA A 44 19.25 3.90 -8.45
CA ALA A 44 18.35 3.40 -7.39
C ALA A 44 18.23 4.38 -6.20
N GLY A 45 19.34 4.96 -5.76
CA GLY A 45 19.36 5.93 -4.66
C GLY A 45 18.62 7.22 -5.00
N GLU A 46 18.83 7.75 -6.21
CA GLU A 46 18.16 8.96 -6.69
C GLU A 46 16.68 8.75 -6.90
N LEU A 47 16.27 7.60 -7.47
CA LEU A 47 14.86 7.25 -7.63
C LEU A 47 14.17 7.06 -6.29
N SER A 48 14.84 6.43 -5.31
CA SER A 48 14.32 6.30 -3.96
C SER A 48 14.12 7.64 -3.28
N LYS A 49 15.10 8.55 -3.42
CA LYS A 49 15.00 9.91 -2.90
C LYS A 49 13.88 10.69 -3.59
N ALA A 50 13.76 10.57 -4.91
CA ALA A 50 12.69 11.21 -5.67
C ALA A 50 11.31 10.66 -5.27
N ALA A 51 11.17 9.35 -5.06
CA ALA A 51 9.92 8.76 -4.56
C ALA A 51 9.54 9.33 -3.18
N PHE A 52 10.48 9.52 -2.28
CA PHE A 52 10.24 10.16 -0.99
C PHE A 52 9.86 11.64 -1.12
N GLU A 53 10.49 12.38 -2.03
CA GLU A 53 10.20 13.81 -2.24
C GLU A 53 8.90 14.07 -2.98
N HIS A 54 8.56 13.22 -3.96
CA HIS A 54 7.41 13.36 -4.84
C HIS A 54 6.24 12.43 -4.51
N GLY A 55 6.40 11.48 -3.56
CA GLY A 55 5.45 10.42 -3.24
C GLY A 55 5.60 9.19 -4.14
N ALA A 56 5.85 9.38 -5.43
CA ALA A 56 6.08 8.30 -6.39
C ALA A 56 6.92 8.78 -7.57
N VAL A 57 7.57 7.81 -8.25
CA VAL A 57 8.23 8.01 -9.55
C VAL A 57 7.62 7.04 -10.56
N LEU A 58 7.13 7.58 -11.68
CA LEU A 58 6.70 6.81 -12.84
C LEU A 58 7.85 6.75 -13.85
N VAL A 59 8.34 5.56 -14.13
CA VAL A 59 9.41 5.31 -15.12
C VAL A 59 8.80 4.70 -16.36
N ARG A 60 8.91 5.35 -17.48
CA ARG A 60 8.35 4.94 -18.77
C ARG A 60 9.42 4.54 -19.75
N GLY A 61 9.16 3.50 -20.55
CA GLY A 61 10.08 3.05 -21.59
C GLY A 61 11.16 2.05 -21.15
N LEU A 62 11.00 1.42 -19.98
CA LEU A 62 11.84 0.28 -19.62
C LEU A 62 11.55 -0.92 -20.53
N PRO A 63 12.59 -1.71 -20.89
CA PRO A 63 12.44 -2.90 -21.74
C PRO A 63 11.96 -4.11 -20.91
N ILE A 64 10.80 -3.98 -20.24
CA ILE A 64 10.18 -4.99 -19.40
C ILE A 64 8.85 -5.42 -20.01
N THR A 65 8.66 -6.72 -20.21
CA THR A 65 7.50 -7.30 -20.86
C THR A 65 6.87 -8.45 -20.08
N SER A 66 7.59 -8.94 -19.07
CA SER A 66 7.18 -10.10 -18.26
C SER A 66 7.39 -9.85 -16.76
N PRO A 67 6.76 -10.62 -15.88
CA PRO A 67 7.06 -10.60 -14.45
C PRO A 67 8.52 -10.88 -14.13
N GLU A 68 9.20 -11.72 -14.91
CA GLU A 68 10.62 -12.05 -14.77
C GLU A 68 11.53 -10.87 -15.10
N ASP A 69 11.22 -10.13 -16.17
CA ASP A 69 11.95 -8.88 -16.53
C ASP A 69 11.78 -7.84 -15.41
N PHE A 70 10.54 -7.70 -14.93
CA PHE A 70 10.24 -6.80 -13.82
C PHE A 70 11.00 -7.19 -12.54
N ASP A 71 11.02 -8.49 -12.18
CA ASP A 71 11.82 -9.00 -11.05
C ASP A 71 13.32 -8.67 -11.21
N ALA A 72 13.86 -8.77 -12.44
CA ALA A 72 15.25 -8.44 -12.71
C ALA A 72 15.55 -6.95 -12.46
N ILE A 73 14.67 -6.04 -12.90
CA ILE A 73 14.78 -4.60 -12.63
C ILE A 73 14.67 -4.31 -11.12
N VAL A 74 13.68 -4.88 -10.43
CA VAL A 74 13.50 -4.67 -8.98
C VAL A 74 14.72 -5.16 -8.19
N ARG A 75 15.30 -6.31 -8.58
CA ARG A 75 16.54 -6.81 -7.97
C ARG A 75 17.73 -5.86 -8.16
N ALA A 76 17.76 -5.11 -9.26
CA ALA A 76 18.85 -4.16 -9.52
C ALA A 76 18.87 -3.01 -8.48
N PHE A 77 17.76 -2.68 -7.85
CA PHE A 77 17.70 -1.71 -6.73
C PHE A 77 18.38 -2.20 -5.45
N ASN A 78 18.62 -3.51 -5.34
CA ASN A 78 19.30 -4.15 -4.21
C ASN A 78 18.64 -3.90 -2.83
N TYR A 79 17.32 -3.77 -2.80
CA TYR A 79 16.56 -3.70 -1.54
C TYR A 79 16.29 -5.11 -0.99
N PRO A 80 16.21 -5.25 0.35
CA PRO A 80 15.70 -6.48 0.96
C PRO A 80 14.32 -6.82 0.40
N ASN A 81 14.09 -8.09 0.09
CA ASN A 81 12.77 -8.53 -0.35
C ASN A 81 11.80 -8.55 0.83
N PHE A 82 10.60 -8.01 0.61
CA PHE A 82 9.44 -8.19 1.48
C PHE A 82 8.50 -9.17 0.79
N SER A 83 8.69 -10.47 1.06
CA SER A 83 7.91 -11.49 0.37
C SER A 83 6.44 -11.44 0.76
N TYR A 84 5.55 -11.72 -0.19
CA TYR A 84 4.12 -11.79 0.13
C TYR A 84 3.80 -12.94 1.09
N ALA A 85 4.55 -14.05 1.03
CA ALA A 85 4.41 -15.18 1.94
C ALA A 85 4.66 -14.79 3.41
N ASP A 86 5.62 -13.88 3.65
CA ASP A 86 5.94 -13.37 4.99
C ASP A 86 5.05 -12.19 5.42
N SER A 87 4.23 -11.69 4.51
CA SER A 87 3.35 -10.56 4.76
C SER A 87 2.14 -10.98 5.60
N LEU A 88 1.63 -10.05 6.41
CA LEU A 88 0.38 -10.21 7.16
C LEU A 88 -0.84 -9.70 6.38
N SER A 89 -0.73 -9.56 5.05
CA SER A 89 -1.84 -9.16 4.20
C SER A 89 -2.93 -10.23 4.22
N ASN A 90 -4.19 -9.81 4.28
CA ASN A 90 -5.37 -10.67 4.22
C ASN A 90 -5.93 -10.87 2.80
N ALA A 91 -5.32 -10.23 1.77
CA ALA A 91 -5.71 -10.39 0.38
C ALA A 91 -5.11 -11.66 -0.24
N TYR A 92 -5.81 -12.27 -1.19
CA TYR A 92 -5.28 -13.33 -2.03
C TYR A 92 -4.52 -12.73 -3.22
N ARG A 93 -3.35 -13.29 -3.56
CA ARG A 93 -2.54 -12.86 -4.71
C ARG A 93 -1.88 -14.07 -5.38
N ILE A 94 -1.61 -13.96 -6.68
CA ILE A 94 -0.88 -14.96 -7.46
C ILE A 94 0.60 -14.56 -7.47
N ASN A 95 1.48 -15.45 -7.02
CA ASN A 95 2.92 -15.23 -7.08
C ASN A 95 3.48 -15.72 -8.42
N PHE A 96 4.14 -14.83 -9.16
CA PHE A 96 4.83 -15.15 -10.42
C PHE A 96 6.32 -15.45 -10.18
N THR A 97 6.96 -14.69 -9.31
CA THR A 97 8.32 -14.90 -8.83
C THR A 97 8.35 -14.74 -7.29
N PRO A 98 9.47 -15.00 -6.60
CA PRO A 98 9.57 -14.71 -5.17
C PRO A 98 9.33 -13.24 -4.77
N ARG A 99 9.38 -12.30 -5.73
CA ARG A 99 9.18 -10.86 -5.49
C ARG A 99 7.97 -10.28 -6.19
N VAL A 100 7.52 -10.90 -7.27
CA VAL A 100 6.48 -10.37 -8.15
C VAL A 100 5.21 -11.18 -7.98
N PHE A 101 4.13 -10.50 -7.71
CA PHE A 101 2.80 -11.07 -7.56
C PHE A 101 1.75 -10.15 -8.18
N SER A 102 0.57 -10.67 -8.44
CA SER A 102 -0.53 -9.89 -8.99
C SER A 102 -0.91 -8.72 -8.08
N ALA A 103 -1.34 -7.61 -8.66
CA ALA A 103 -1.69 -6.42 -7.90
C ALA A 103 -2.90 -6.68 -7.00
N ASN A 104 -3.92 -7.37 -7.53
CA ASN A 104 -5.13 -7.74 -6.82
C ASN A 104 -5.87 -8.87 -7.56
N GLU A 105 -6.47 -9.77 -6.78
CA GLU A 105 -7.32 -10.87 -7.26
C GLU A 105 -8.75 -10.77 -6.69
N ALA A 106 -9.14 -9.63 -6.14
CA ALA A 106 -10.51 -9.43 -5.68
C ALA A 106 -11.50 -9.43 -6.88
N PRO A 107 -12.73 -9.90 -6.68
CA PRO A 107 -13.79 -9.78 -7.68
C PRO A 107 -13.93 -8.34 -8.21
N SER A 108 -14.31 -8.18 -9.48
CA SER A 108 -14.35 -6.88 -10.18
C SER A 108 -15.37 -5.89 -9.59
N ASP A 109 -16.33 -6.36 -8.82
CA ASP A 109 -17.34 -5.57 -8.11
C ASP A 109 -16.88 -5.08 -6.72
N ILE A 110 -15.70 -5.48 -6.27
CA ILE A 110 -15.12 -5.05 -5.00
C ILE A 110 -14.32 -3.77 -5.19
N THR A 111 -14.76 -2.71 -4.55
CA THR A 111 -14.01 -1.44 -4.50
C THR A 111 -12.83 -1.55 -3.54
N ILE A 112 -11.63 -1.17 -4.00
CA ILE A 112 -10.42 -1.06 -3.19
C ILE A 112 -10.16 0.42 -2.93
N PHE A 113 -10.28 0.80 -1.66
CA PHE A 113 -10.05 2.17 -1.22
C PHE A 113 -8.56 2.47 -1.03
N LEU A 114 -8.20 3.75 -1.12
CA LEU A 114 -6.84 4.23 -0.86
C LEU A 114 -6.34 3.79 0.50
N HIS A 115 -5.12 3.27 0.55
CA HIS A 115 -4.48 2.77 1.76
C HIS A 115 -2.96 2.71 1.58
N HIS A 116 -2.24 2.80 2.69
CA HIS A 116 -0.84 2.42 2.73
C HIS A 116 -0.71 0.90 2.81
N GLU A 117 0.16 0.32 1.99
CA GLU A 117 0.32 -1.13 1.96
C GLU A 117 0.75 -1.66 3.31
N MET A 118 -0.08 -2.52 3.89
CA MET A 118 0.10 -3.21 5.17
C MET A 118 0.22 -2.30 6.41
N ALA A 119 -0.17 -1.03 6.34
CA ALA A 119 -0.15 -0.14 7.51
C ALA A 119 -1.14 -0.53 8.62
N GLN A 120 -2.03 -1.49 8.38
CA GLN A 120 -2.87 -2.14 9.40
C GLN A 120 -2.14 -3.23 10.19
N THR A 121 -0.85 -3.41 9.98
CA THR A 121 -0.02 -4.41 10.67
C THR A 121 1.25 -3.75 11.20
N PRO A 122 1.96 -4.36 12.18
CA PRO A 122 3.22 -3.83 12.66
C PRO A 122 4.41 -4.06 11.69
N ILE A 123 4.20 -4.78 10.58
CA ILE A 123 5.24 -5.12 9.61
C ILE A 123 4.76 -4.71 8.21
N TYR A 124 5.44 -3.78 7.57
CA TYR A 124 5.06 -3.23 6.27
C TYR A 124 6.28 -2.85 5.43
N PRO A 125 6.17 -2.87 4.08
CA PRO A 125 7.24 -2.44 3.19
C PRO A 125 7.40 -0.92 3.18
N SER A 126 8.62 -0.44 2.95
CA SER A 126 8.89 0.99 2.79
C SER A 126 8.68 1.49 1.36
N LYS A 127 8.80 0.60 0.38
CA LYS A 127 8.68 0.91 -1.04
C LYS A 127 7.81 -0.14 -1.72
N LEU A 128 7.06 0.31 -2.72
CA LEU A 128 6.25 -0.53 -3.60
C LEU A 128 6.71 -0.31 -5.03
N PHE A 129 6.79 -1.41 -5.78
CA PHE A 129 7.03 -1.38 -7.21
C PHE A 129 5.80 -1.93 -7.92
N PHE A 130 5.29 -1.18 -8.89
CA PHE A 130 4.22 -1.62 -9.78
C PHE A 130 4.75 -1.69 -11.20
N PHE A 131 4.26 -2.65 -11.96
CA PHE A 131 4.57 -2.86 -13.36
C PHE A 131 3.28 -3.04 -14.16
N CYS A 132 3.17 -2.33 -15.27
CA CYS A 132 2.09 -2.51 -16.20
C CYS A 132 2.53 -3.42 -17.34
N GLN A 133 2.12 -4.69 -17.32
CA GLN A 133 2.38 -5.62 -18.40
C GLN A 133 1.48 -5.33 -19.59
N THR A 134 0.19 -5.09 -19.34
CA THR A 134 -0.81 -4.78 -20.38
C THR A 134 -1.69 -3.66 -19.83
N ALA A 135 -1.73 -2.54 -20.53
CA ALA A 135 -2.61 -1.44 -20.19
C ALA A 135 -4.06 -1.80 -20.54
N ALA A 136 -5.00 -1.38 -19.70
CA ALA A 136 -6.43 -1.51 -20.01
C ALA A 136 -6.84 -0.52 -21.10
N ASP A 137 -7.80 -0.92 -21.94
CA ASP A 137 -8.38 -0.02 -22.96
C ASP A 137 -9.24 1.07 -22.32
N GLU A 138 -9.94 0.73 -21.23
CA GLU A 138 -10.74 1.65 -20.42
C GLU A 138 -10.57 1.33 -18.92
N GLY A 139 -10.52 2.36 -18.07
CA GLY A 139 -10.33 2.19 -16.63
C GLY A 139 -8.94 1.65 -16.29
N GLY A 140 -8.85 0.77 -15.29
CA GLY A 140 -7.64 0.04 -14.90
C GLY A 140 -6.52 0.90 -14.32
N ALA A 141 -6.79 2.16 -14.01
CA ALA A 141 -5.84 3.03 -13.35
C ALA A 141 -5.53 2.53 -11.92
N THR A 142 -4.32 2.83 -11.46
CA THR A 142 -3.96 2.65 -10.05
C THR A 142 -3.92 4.03 -9.40
N PRO A 143 -4.91 4.37 -8.56
CA PRO A 143 -4.88 5.63 -7.85
C PRO A 143 -3.77 5.59 -6.79
N ILE A 144 -2.97 6.65 -6.76
CA ILE A 144 -1.97 6.92 -5.73
C ILE A 144 -2.25 8.27 -5.07
N CYS A 145 -1.93 8.42 -3.80
CA CYS A 145 -2.25 9.60 -3.01
C CYS A 145 -1.02 10.08 -2.22
N ARG A 146 -0.88 11.39 -2.07
CA ARG A 146 0.09 12.03 -1.18
C ARG A 146 -0.52 12.13 0.22
N SER A 147 -0.14 11.21 1.11
CA SER A 147 -0.70 11.16 2.47
C SER A 147 -0.14 12.23 3.41
N ASP A 148 0.97 12.86 3.08
CA ASP A 148 1.44 14.06 3.75
C ASP A 148 0.54 15.27 3.42
N ILE A 149 0.14 15.44 2.17
CA ILE A 149 -0.81 16.47 1.73
C ILE A 149 -2.22 16.21 2.32
N LEU A 150 -2.65 14.92 2.31
CA LEU A 150 -3.90 14.53 2.95
C LEU A 150 -3.88 14.89 4.45
N TRP A 151 -2.78 14.61 5.14
CA TRP A 151 -2.63 14.94 6.56
C TRP A 151 -2.74 16.43 6.85
N ASP A 152 -2.05 17.27 6.08
CA ASP A 152 -2.10 18.72 6.24
C ASP A 152 -3.52 19.24 6.02
N ARG A 153 -4.22 18.81 4.97
CA ARG A 153 -5.61 19.18 4.70
C ARG A 153 -6.58 18.66 5.76
N LEU A 154 -6.37 17.44 6.28
CA LEU A 154 -7.21 16.88 7.34
C LEU A 154 -7.11 17.70 8.63
N ARG A 155 -5.91 18.12 8.99
CA ARG A 155 -5.69 19.03 10.13
C ARG A 155 -6.37 20.39 9.98
N GLU A 156 -6.47 20.88 8.75
CA GLU A 156 -7.17 22.15 8.45
C GLU A 156 -8.69 21.99 8.48
N GLN A 157 -9.22 20.92 7.90
CA GLN A 157 -10.65 20.72 7.70
C GLN A 157 -11.35 20.02 8.87
N ASN A 158 -10.65 19.14 9.59
CA ASN A 158 -11.18 18.38 10.73
C ASN A 158 -10.11 18.19 11.82
N PRO A 159 -9.71 19.29 12.51
CA PRO A 159 -8.63 19.27 13.49
C PRO A 159 -8.88 18.33 14.66
N ASP A 160 -10.12 18.26 15.17
CA ASP A 160 -10.46 17.40 16.31
C ASP A 160 -10.26 15.90 15.99
N PHE A 161 -10.63 15.48 14.78
CA PHE A 161 -10.40 14.11 14.32
C PHE A 161 -8.92 13.83 14.06
N ALA A 162 -8.22 14.77 13.45
CA ALA A 162 -6.78 14.66 13.24
C ALA A 162 -6.02 14.52 14.56
N ASP A 163 -6.34 15.35 15.55
CA ASP A 163 -5.74 15.27 16.89
C ASP A 163 -6.07 13.95 17.60
N ALA A 164 -7.30 13.45 17.47
CA ALA A 164 -7.67 12.14 18.00
C ALA A 164 -6.87 11.00 17.35
N CYS A 165 -6.70 11.01 16.01
CA CYS A 165 -5.88 10.05 15.30
C CYS A 165 -4.42 10.07 15.78
N LEU A 166 -3.85 11.26 15.91
CA LEU A 166 -2.46 11.44 16.37
C LEU A 166 -2.26 10.95 17.81
N ALA A 167 -3.19 11.33 18.71
CA ALA A 167 -3.04 11.04 20.13
C ALA A 167 -3.35 9.60 20.50
N LYS A 168 -4.35 8.99 19.87
CA LYS A 168 -4.88 7.68 20.25
C LYS A 168 -4.34 6.53 19.40
N GLY A 169 -3.89 6.80 18.17
CA GLY A 169 -3.62 5.76 17.19
C GLY A 169 -4.84 4.92 16.85
N LEU A 170 -4.62 3.79 16.19
CA LEU A 170 -5.68 2.93 15.64
C LEU A 170 -5.47 1.47 16.03
N LYS A 171 -6.56 0.71 16.13
CA LYS A 171 -6.57 -0.75 16.20
C LYS A 171 -7.42 -1.30 15.08
N TYR A 172 -6.94 -2.38 14.47
CA TYR A 172 -7.64 -3.09 13.41
C TYR A 172 -8.05 -4.48 13.88
N SER A 173 -9.28 -4.88 13.58
CA SER A 173 -9.80 -6.20 13.91
C SER A 173 -10.41 -6.84 12.69
N ASN A 174 -10.06 -8.08 12.41
CA ASN A 174 -10.67 -8.87 11.34
C ASN A 174 -10.78 -10.35 11.75
N VAL A 175 -11.67 -11.05 11.07
CA VAL A 175 -11.83 -12.51 11.20
C VAL A 175 -11.19 -13.15 9.97
N MET A 176 -10.13 -13.91 10.18
CA MET A 176 -9.45 -14.69 9.16
C MET A 176 -10.10 -16.07 9.07
N PRO A 177 -10.42 -16.57 7.85
CA PRO A 177 -11.02 -17.89 7.70
C PRO A 177 -10.05 -19.01 8.06
N ALA A 178 -10.61 -20.17 8.45
CA ALA A 178 -9.84 -21.40 8.63
C ALA A 178 -9.32 -21.97 7.30
N GLU A 179 -10.04 -21.73 6.20
CA GLU A 179 -9.69 -22.13 4.85
C GLU A 179 -9.71 -20.93 3.91
N GLU A 180 -8.90 -20.97 2.85
CA GLU A 180 -8.84 -19.90 1.84
C GLU A 180 -10.21 -19.64 1.21
N ASP A 181 -10.67 -18.39 1.24
CA ASP A 181 -11.93 -17.93 0.63
C ASP A 181 -11.65 -16.95 -0.52
N ARG A 182 -11.59 -17.47 -1.73
CA ARG A 182 -11.31 -16.67 -2.93
C ARG A 182 -12.47 -15.78 -3.38
N SER A 183 -13.64 -15.91 -2.77
CA SER A 183 -14.79 -15.05 -3.05
C SER A 183 -14.75 -13.73 -2.26
N SER A 184 -13.83 -13.61 -1.32
CA SER A 184 -13.67 -12.42 -0.47
C SER A 184 -12.34 -11.73 -0.73
N GLY A 185 -12.34 -10.39 -0.76
CA GLY A 185 -11.12 -9.57 -0.75
C GLY A 185 -10.28 -9.72 0.52
N MET A 186 -10.80 -10.40 1.56
CA MET A 186 -10.17 -10.67 2.85
C MET A 186 -10.11 -12.17 3.15
N GLY A 187 -10.05 -12.99 2.13
CA GLY A 187 -10.23 -14.45 2.25
C GLY A 187 -8.97 -15.26 2.49
N ARG A 188 -7.82 -14.63 2.78
CA ARG A 188 -6.60 -15.36 3.12
C ARG A 188 -6.75 -16.04 4.49
N SER A 189 -6.48 -17.36 4.56
CA SER A 189 -6.61 -18.12 5.80
C SER A 189 -5.59 -17.68 6.85
N TRP A 190 -5.88 -17.93 8.12
CA TRP A 190 -4.96 -17.59 9.22
C TRP A 190 -3.65 -18.41 9.12
N GLN A 191 -3.71 -19.67 8.66
CA GLN A 191 -2.52 -20.50 8.44
C GLN A 191 -1.60 -19.84 7.40
N SER A 192 -2.16 -19.48 6.25
CA SER A 192 -1.42 -18.82 5.18
C SER A 192 -0.90 -17.44 5.61
N THR A 193 -1.74 -16.63 6.28
CA THR A 193 -1.37 -15.29 6.72
C THR A 193 -0.21 -15.30 7.72
N PHE A 194 -0.22 -16.24 8.67
CA PHE A 194 0.84 -16.34 9.66
C PHE A 194 1.95 -17.33 9.28
N SER A 195 1.85 -18.00 8.12
CA SER A 195 2.80 -19.03 7.64
C SER A 195 3.03 -20.10 8.72
N VAL A 196 1.94 -20.66 9.24
CA VAL A 196 1.94 -21.66 10.32
C VAL A 196 0.91 -22.75 10.05
N ASP A 197 1.12 -23.94 10.61
CA ASP A 197 0.24 -25.09 10.41
C ASP A 197 -0.67 -25.40 11.62
N THR A 198 -0.35 -24.84 12.81
CA THR A 198 -1.07 -25.13 14.04
C THR A 198 -1.54 -23.88 14.77
N ARG A 199 -2.58 -24.03 15.60
CA ARG A 199 -3.11 -22.96 16.45
C ARG A 199 -2.05 -22.43 17.42
N GLU A 200 -1.29 -23.31 18.03
CA GLU A 200 -0.23 -22.97 18.99
C GLU A 200 0.85 -22.12 18.34
N ALA A 201 1.23 -22.44 17.09
CA ALA A 201 2.19 -21.64 16.34
C ALA A 201 1.62 -20.28 15.94
N ALA A 202 0.33 -20.22 15.57
CA ALA A 202 -0.37 -18.94 15.30
C ALA A 202 -0.41 -18.06 16.55
N GLU A 203 -0.79 -18.61 17.70
CA GLU A 203 -0.85 -17.89 18.98
C GLU A 203 0.52 -17.38 19.41
N ALA A 204 1.57 -18.19 19.26
CA ALA A 204 2.95 -17.76 19.55
C ALA A 204 3.38 -16.57 18.66
N ARG A 205 3.02 -16.61 17.36
CA ARG A 205 3.32 -15.52 16.43
C ARG A 205 2.51 -14.25 16.75
N LEU A 206 1.22 -14.40 17.03
CA LEU A 206 0.34 -13.30 17.43
C LEU A 206 0.84 -12.63 18.73
N ALA A 207 1.18 -13.42 19.75
CA ALA A 207 1.74 -12.90 21.00
C ALA A 207 3.03 -12.11 20.76
N LYS A 208 3.95 -12.62 19.91
CA LYS A 208 5.18 -11.94 19.52
C LYS A 208 4.93 -10.60 18.82
N LEU A 209 3.84 -10.49 18.04
CA LEU A 209 3.45 -9.30 17.31
C LEU A 209 2.58 -8.33 18.15
N GLY A 210 2.21 -8.72 19.39
CA GLY A 210 1.39 -7.93 20.28
C GLY A 210 -0.09 -7.91 19.97
N TYR A 211 -0.58 -8.87 19.17
CA TYR A 211 -2.00 -9.02 18.87
C TYR A 211 -2.77 -9.63 20.04
N SER A 212 -4.06 -9.32 20.14
CA SER A 212 -5.05 -10.13 20.84
C SER A 212 -5.85 -10.95 19.84
N TRP A 213 -6.39 -12.13 20.26
CA TRP A 213 -7.11 -13.04 19.39
C TRP A 213 -8.22 -13.82 20.08
N GLU A 214 -9.14 -14.32 19.28
CA GLU A 214 -10.26 -15.15 19.70
C GLU A 214 -10.57 -16.19 18.61
N TRP A 215 -10.49 -17.48 18.97
CA TRP A 215 -10.91 -18.56 18.11
C TRP A 215 -12.41 -18.65 18.00
N GLN A 216 -12.94 -18.69 16.79
CA GLN A 216 -14.36 -18.87 16.53
C GLN A 216 -14.72 -20.36 16.55
N PRO A 217 -16.01 -20.74 16.83
CA PRO A 217 -16.43 -22.14 16.86
C PRO A 217 -16.22 -22.91 15.56
N ASN A 218 -16.25 -22.22 14.41
CA ASN A 218 -16.03 -22.78 13.07
C ASN A 218 -14.55 -22.91 12.70
N GLY A 219 -13.63 -22.54 13.59
CA GLY A 219 -12.19 -22.58 13.34
C GLY A 219 -11.58 -21.30 12.75
N ASP A 220 -12.40 -20.32 12.44
CA ASP A 220 -11.93 -18.98 12.06
C ASP A 220 -11.22 -18.30 13.23
N LEU A 221 -10.38 -17.33 12.93
CA LEU A 221 -9.57 -16.62 13.91
C LEU A 221 -9.84 -15.11 13.83
N ARG A 222 -10.48 -14.57 14.87
CA ARG A 222 -10.53 -13.10 15.06
C ARG A 222 -9.22 -12.64 15.65
N VAL A 223 -8.63 -11.62 15.03
CA VAL A 223 -7.41 -10.96 15.51
C VAL A 223 -7.65 -9.46 15.68
N THR A 224 -6.96 -8.86 16.66
CA THR A 224 -6.95 -7.40 16.85
C THR A 224 -5.50 -6.96 17.06
N THR A 225 -5.07 -5.96 16.33
CA THR A 225 -3.69 -5.44 16.38
C THR A 225 -3.40 -4.78 17.73
N PRO A 226 -2.14 -4.62 18.13
CA PRO A 226 -1.78 -3.59 19.10
C PRO A 226 -2.20 -2.20 18.59
N VAL A 227 -2.08 -1.18 19.42
CA VAL A 227 -2.26 0.20 18.96
C VAL A 227 -1.15 0.53 17.97
N LEU A 228 -1.56 0.90 16.75
CA LEU A 228 -0.66 1.34 15.68
C LEU A 228 -0.78 2.85 15.52
N PRO A 229 0.33 3.57 15.26
CA PRO A 229 0.25 4.99 14.91
C PRO A 229 -0.62 5.22 13.69
N ALA A 230 -1.49 6.24 13.72
CA ALA A 230 -2.26 6.66 12.55
C ALA A 230 -1.49 7.66 11.67
N VAL A 231 -0.48 8.29 12.25
CA VAL A 231 0.33 9.34 11.64
C VAL A 231 1.80 8.97 11.78
N ARG A 232 2.56 9.19 10.73
CA ARG A 232 4.00 8.93 10.69
C ARG A 232 4.77 10.23 10.50
N ASP A 233 5.76 10.48 11.35
CA ASP A 233 6.79 11.49 11.12
C ASP A 233 7.74 11.01 10.01
N LEU A 234 7.94 11.82 8.99
CA LEU A 234 8.82 11.53 7.84
C LEU A 234 10.27 11.94 8.10
N GLY A 235 10.56 12.67 9.19
CA GLY A 235 11.91 13.06 9.60
C GLY A 235 12.46 14.30 8.88
N ASP A 236 11.69 14.92 7.98
CA ASP A 236 12.06 16.13 7.25
C ASP A 236 11.13 17.34 7.56
N GLY A 237 10.39 17.22 8.65
CA GLY A 237 9.39 18.20 9.09
C GLY A 237 7.98 17.94 8.53
N ARG A 238 7.82 16.96 7.65
CA ARG A 238 6.51 16.49 7.20
C ARG A 238 6.02 15.33 8.06
N SER A 239 4.70 15.19 8.12
CA SER A 239 4.03 13.99 8.65
C SER A 239 3.07 13.45 7.61
N SER A 240 2.79 12.16 7.62
CA SER A 240 1.84 11.53 6.72
C SER A 240 0.74 10.79 7.48
N PHE A 241 -0.46 10.75 6.91
CA PHE A 241 -1.60 9.97 7.41
C PHE A 241 -1.40 8.49 7.07
N PHE A 242 -0.39 7.88 7.68
CA PHE A 242 0.11 6.54 7.38
C PHE A 242 -0.73 5.46 8.07
N ASN A 243 -1.78 4.99 7.41
CA ASN A 243 -2.70 4.01 7.97
C ASN A 243 -3.57 3.35 6.88
N GLN A 244 -4.48 2.48 7.28
CA GLN A 244 -5.53 1.92 6.43
C GLN A 244 -6.94 2.29 6.89
N LEU A 245 -7.12 3.42 7.57
CA LEU A 245 -8.38 3.81 8.19
C LEU A 245 -9.53 3.85 7.18
N ILE A 246 -9.35 4.53 6.06
CA ILE A 246 -10.36 4.66 5.01
C ILE A 246 -10.74 3.29 4.43
N ALA A 247 -9.74 2.49 4.07
CA ALA A 247 -9.96 1.16 3.50
C ALA A 247 -10.60 0.19 4.48
N ALA A 248 -10.19 0.20 5.74
CA ALA A 248 -10.76 -0.67 6.76
C ALA A 248 -12.21 -0.29 7.08
N PHE A 249 -12.49 1.00 7.23
CA PHE A 249 -13.82 1.50 7.57
C PHE A 249 -14.84 1.34 6.43
N LYS A 250 -14.41 1.56 5.17
CA LYS A 250 -15.32 1.53 4.01
C LYS A 250 -15.36 0.16 3.33
N GLY A 251 -14.26 -0.60 3.34
CA GLY A 251 -14.04 -1.74 2.45
C GLY A 251 -13.93 -3.10 3.14
N TRP A 252 -13.61 -3.20 4.44
CA TRP A 252 -13.46 -4.49 5.10
C TRP A 252 -14.81 -5.13 5.46
N LYS A 253 -15.48 -5.59 4.42
CA LYS A 253 -16.84 -6.14 4.52
C LYS A 253 -16.90 -7.49 3.82
N ASP A 254 -17.23 -8.54 4.58
CA ASP A 254 -17.64 -9.83 4.07
C ASP A 254 -18.60 -10.49 5.08
N THR A 255 -18.94 -11.76 4.89
CA THR A 255 -19.84 -12.49 5.80
C THR A 255 -19.30 -12.63 7.22
N ARG A 256 -17.99 -12.46 7.44
CA ARG A 256 -17.28 -12.58 8.73
C ARG A 256 -17.00 -11.22 9.37
N ASN A 257 -16.90 -10.17 8.56
CA ASN A 257 -16.37 -8.87 8.96
C ASN A 257 -17.40 -7.75 8.77
N ASP A 258 -17.56 -6.95 9.82
CA ASP A 258 -18.38 -5.75 9.84
C ASP A 258 -17.44 -4.52 9.84
N PRO A 259 -17.45 -3.66 8.81
CA PRO A 259 -16.58 -2.49 8.73
C PRO A 259 -16.68 -1.56 9.95
N ALA A 260 -17.87 -1.44 10.54
CA ALA A 260 -18.08 -0.61 11.75
C ALA A 260 -17.32 -1.12 12.98
N LYS A 261 -16.85 -2.38 12.96
CA LYS A 261 -16.07 -3.02 14.02
C LYS A 261 -14.64 -3.34 13.59
N ALA A 262 -14.33 -3.13 12.33
CA ALA A 262 -13.02 -3.47 11.77
C ALA A 262 -11.91 -2.51 12.24
N ILE A 263 -12.28 -1.31 12.68
CA ILE A 263 -11.31 -0.30 13.11
C ILE A 263 -11.88 0.56 14.25
N THR A 264 -11.03 0.83 15.23
CA THR A 264 -11.31 1.75 16.35
C THR A 264 -10.09 2.63 16.63
N PHE A 265 -10.29 3.68 17.41
CA PHE A 265 -9.14 4.31 18.05
C PHE A 265 -8.43 3.33 18.99
N GLY A 266 -7.17 3.64 19.33
CA GLY A 266 -6.34 2.80 20.20
C GLY A 266 -6.92 2.57 21.61
N ASP A 267 -7.74 3.50 22.11
CA ASP A 267 -8.48 3.37 23.36
C ASP A 267 -9.79 2.54 23.25
N GLY A 268 -10.11 2.07 22.05
CA GLY A 268 -11.32 1.29 21.75
C GLY A 268 -12.57 2.12 21.44
N THR A 269 -12.48 3.46 21.44
CA THR A 269 -13.59 4.31 21.01
C THR A 269 -13.83 4.18 19.51
N LEU A 270 -15.11 4.19 19.11
CA LEU A 270 -15.52 4.07 17.70
C LEU A 270 -15.15 5.34 16.93
N LEU A 271 -14.84 5.17 15.65
CA LEU A 271 -14.71 6.27 14.72
C LEU A 271 -16.08 6.84 14.37
N ASN A 272 -16.16 8.16 14.23
CA ASN A 272 -17.37 8.79 13.70
C ASN A 272 -17.37 8.64 12.16
N PRO A 273 -18.42 8.05 11.56
CA PRO A 273 -18.50 7.88 10.11
C PRO A 273 -18.30 9.19 9.32
N ALA A 274 -18.84 10.30 9.81
CA ALA A 274 -18.71 11.60 9.14
C ALA A 274 -17.24 12.07 9.04
N ASP A 275 -16.42 11.80 10.06
CA ASP A 275 -15.01 12.18 10.05
C ASP A 275 -14.21 11.32 9.05
N VAL A 276 -14.56 10.03 8.94
CA VAL A 276 -13.94 9.13 7.95
C VAL A 276 -14.33 9.52 6.53
N GLU A 277 -15.57 9.98 6.31
CA GLU A 277 -16.00 10.50 5.00
C GLU A 277 -15.21 11.77 4.61
N VAL A 278 -14.95 12.69 5.55
CA VAL A 278 -14.08 13.86 5.30
C VAL A 278 -12.69 13.42 4.88
N ALA A 279 -12.07 12.49 5.61
CA ALA A 279 -10.75 11.96 5.25
C ALA A 279 -10.76 11.28 3.87
N GLY A 280 -11.82 10.51 3.55
CA GLY A 280 -12.01 9.87 2.25
C GLY A 280 -12.14 10.89 1.11
N ALA A 281 -12.94 11.93 1.29
CA ALA A 281 -13.13 12.99 0.29
C ALA A 281 -11.81 13.74 0.00
N ILE A 282 -11.04 14.05 1.05
CA ILE A 282 -9.71 14.67 0.86
C ILE A 282 -8.77 13.72 0.11
N ALA A 283 -8.78 12.42 0.45
CA ALA A 283 -7.96 11.44 -0.22
C ALA A 283 -8.29 11.34 -1.72
N ASP A 284 -9.57 11.36 -2.07
CA ASP A 284 -10.04 11.34 -3.47
C ASP A 284 -9.61 12.63 -4.24
N GLU A 285 -9.63 13.79 -3.58
CA GLU A 285 -9.18 15.05 -4.18
C GLU A 285 -7.67 15.11 -4.47
N VAL A 286 -6.85 14.45 -3.65
CA VAL A 286 -5.38 14.43 -3.79
C VAL A 286 -4.88 13.19 -4.51
N ALA A 287 -5.77 12.28 -4.88
CA ALA A 287 -5.43 11.09 -5.64
C ALA A 287 -5.04 11.43 -7.08
N PHE A 288 -4.14 10.64 -7.62
CA PHE A 288 -3.72 10.68 -9.02
C PHE A 288 -3.82 9.28 -9.61
N ASP A 289 -4.57 9.15 -10.68
CA ASP A 289 -4.72 7.92 -11.44
C ASP A 289 -3.54 7.74 -12.39
N ILE A 290 -2.71 6.72 -12.17
CA ILE A 290 -1.57 6.45 -13.05
C ILE A 290 -2.08 6.07 -14.44
N PRO A 291 -1.76 6.86 -15.49
CA PRO A 291 -2.16 6.57 -16.86
C PRO A 291 -1.21 5.53 -17.47
N TRP A 292 -1.40 4.27 -17.09
CA TRP A 292 -0.53 3.16 -17.43
C TRP A 292 -0.30 3.00 -18.92
N GLN A 293 0.94 2.71 -19.29
CA GLN A 293 1.34 2.16 -20.59
C GLN A 293 2.08 0.85 -20.36
N ALA A 294 1.99 -0.07 -21.32
CA ALA A 294 2.75 -1.32 -21.23
C ALA A 294 4.25 -1.02 -21.10
N GLY A 295 4.92 -1.69 -20.17
CA GLY A 295 6.32 -1.44 -19.81
C GLY A 295 6.55 -0.34 -18.77
N ASP A 296 5.51 0.37 -18.30
CA ASP A 296 5.65 1.34 -17.23
C ASP A 296 6.00 0.64 -15.90
N LEU A 297 6.88 1.30 -15.14
CA LEU A 297 7.19 0.96 -13.75
C LEU A 297 6.86 2.17 -12.86
N ALA A 298 6.15 1.95 -11.76
CA ALA A 298 6.00 2.95 -10.71
C ALA A 298 6.71 2.50 -9.43
N LEU A 299 7.58 3.36 -8.91
CA LEU A 299 8.18 3.25 -7.57
C LEU A 299 7.42 4.19 -6.64
N VAL A 300 6.73 3.64 -5.66
CA VAL A 300 5.93 4.40 -4.68
C VAL A 300 6.63 4.36 -3.33
N ASP A 301 6.77 5.50 -2.69
CA ASP A 301 7.16 5.57 -1.28
C ASP A 301 5.94 5.26 -0.41
N ASN A 302 5.95 4.12 0.28
CA ASN A 302 4.80 3.70 1.08
C ASN A 302 4.58 4.56 2.35
N TYR A 303 5.49 5.48 2.65
CA TYR A 303 5.36 6.34 3.83
C TYR A 303 4.76 7.72 3.51
N VAL A 304 4.88 8.14 2.25
CA VAL A 304 4.46 9.46 1.76
C VAL A 304 3.13 9.40 1.04
#